data_81bf0524f0aa104283b101fdcdfc8d77
#
_entry.id   81bf0524f0aa104283b101fdcdfc8d77
#
_cell.length_a   1.000
_cell.length_b   1.000
_cell.length_c   1.000
_cell.angle_alpha   90.00
_cell.angle_beta   90.00
_cell.angle_gamma   90.00
#
_symmetry.space_group_name_H-M   'P 1'
#
loop_
_entity.id
_entity.type
_entity.pdbx_description
1 polymer ?
#
loop_
_entity_poly.entity_id
_entity_poly.type
_entity_poly.pdbx_seq_one_letter_code
_entity_poly.pdbx_strand_id
1 'polypeptide(L)'
;MSATIKDKEIQDQLLQAAKQLFQVHGFRKVTIDDIAKAIGKARSSLYYYYKTKEEILDAVIAAEISELMDAITAAVCRAQSTEEKIEAFFQTQLHTILEKRRFFNALDEGMDAGELSGYLKTKLAVHQQIRQKEGALLSRIITEGTQHGELTKLSHKDQEDLVFVLLSSLHGIKREMIIRNDFSNLESSVHILVRSMILGLNL
;
A
#
# COMPACT_ATOMS: atom_id res chain seq x y z
N MET A 1 1.31 -10.20 -29.53
CA MET A 1 0.50 -9.30 -28.65
C MET A 1 -0.65 -10.03 -27.94
N SER A 2 -1.43 -10.90 -28.62
CA SER A 2 -2.59 -11.60 -27.99
C SER A 2 -2.25 -12.59 -26.88
N ALA A 3 -1.17 -13.35 -26.97
CA ALA A 3 -0.75 -14.34 -25.96
C ALA A 3 -0.36 -13.67 -24.62
N THR A 4 0.40 -12.58 -24.69
CA THR A 4 0.88 -11.83 -23.51
C THR A 4 -0.27 -11.19 -22.72
N ILE A 5 -1.32 -10.71 -23.39
CA ILE A 5 -2.51 -10.13 -22.74
C ILE A 5 -3.28 -11.22 -22.01
N LYS A 6 -3.52 -12.38 -22.67
CA LYS A 6 -4.23 -13.50 -22.07
C LYS A 6 -3.49 -14.12 -20.87
N ASP A 7 -2.15 -14.14 -20.92
CA ASP A 7 -1.32 -14.61 -19.80
C ASP A 7 -1.44 -13.66 -18.61
N LYS A 8 -1.45 -12.35 -18.83
CA LYS A 8 -1.66 -11.36 -17.78
C LYS A 8 -3.05 -11.47 -17.16
N GLU A 9 -4.09 -11.62 -17.97
CA GLU A 9 -5.47 -11.81 -17.46
C GLU A 9 -5.59 -13.05 -16.58
N ILE A 10 -4.94 -14.18 -16.95
CA ILE A 10 -4.93 -15.39 -16.14
C ILE A 10 -4.17 -15.16 -14.82
N GLN A 11 -3.04 -14.47 -14.88
CA GLN A 11 -2.25 -14.15 -13.70
C GLN A 11 -3.05 -13.25 -12.72
N ASP A 12 -3.74 -12.22 -13.23
CA ASP A 12 -4.57 -11.34 -12.43
C ASP A 12 -5.75 -12.12 -11.79
N GLN A 13 -6.42 -13.00 -12.55
CA GLN A 13 -7.48 -13.88 -12.02
C GLN A 13 -6.95 -14.82 -10.92
N LEU A 14 -5.74 -15.37 -11.11
CA LEU A 14 -5.07 -16.23 -10.13
C LEU A 14 -4.81 -15.48 -8.83
N LEU A 15 -4.24 -14.28 -8.90
CA LEU A 15 -3.94 -13.47 -7.73
C LEU A 15 -5.19 -13.04 -6.99
N GLN A 16 -6.26 -12.67 -7.69
CA GLN A 16 -7.56 -12.33 -7.08
C GLN A 16 -8.19 -13.54 -6.37
N ALA A 17 -8.19 -14.72 -7.00
CA ALA A 17 -8.70 -15.93 -6.38
C ALA A 17 -7.88 -16.34 -5.15
N ALA A 18 -6.54 -16.26 -5.25
CA ALA A 18 -5.65 -16.54 -4.12
C ALA A 18 -5.91 -15.58 -2.94
N LYS A 19 -6.02 -14.28 -3.20
CA LYS A 19 -6.35 -13.27 -2.19
C LYS A 19 -7.65 -13.60 -1.47
N GLN A 20 -8.72 -13.91 -2.20
CA GLN A 20 -10.02 -14.27 -1.62
C GLN A 20 -9.94 -15.53 -0.77
N LEU A 21 -9.28 -16.57 -1.26
CA LEU A 21 -9.12 -17.83 -0.53
C LEU A 21 -8.28 -17.64 0.74
N PHE A 22 -7.18 -16.90 0.67
CA PHE A 22 -6.34 -16.59 1.83
C PHE A 22 -7.12 -15.78 2.87
N GLN A 23 -7.94 -14.82 2.44
CA GLN A 23 -8.76 -14.00 3.33
C GLN A 23 -9.85 -14.80 4.05
N VAL A 24 -10.46 -15.78 3.37
CA VAL A 24 -11.59 -16.56 3.92
C VAL A 24 -11.11 -17.75 4.74
N HIS A 25 -10.09 -18.45 4.27
CA HIS A 25 -9.66 -19.74 4.83
C HIS A 25 -8.33 -19.68 5.58
N GLY A 26 -7.61 -18.55 5.50
CA GLY A 26 -6.25 -18.39 5.99
C GLY A 26 -5.20 -19.00 5.05
N PHE A 27 -3.97 -18.49 5.10
CA PHE A 27 -2.89 -18.93 4.22
C PHE A 27 -2.61 -20.43 4.33
N ARG A 28 -2.58 -20.98 5.56
CA ARG A 28 -2.20 -22.37 5.83
C ARG A 28 -3.12 -23.41 5.19
N LYS A 29 -4.43 -23.16 5.21
CA LYS A 29 -5.43 -24.14 4.73
C LYS A 29 -5.56 -24.16 3.21
N VAL A 30 -5.19 -23.07 2.53
CA VAL A 30 -5.30 -22.93 1.09
C VAL A 30 -4.15 -23.67 0.39
N THR A 31 -4.48 -24.42 -0.65
CA THR A 31 -3.52 -25.11 -1.51
C THR A 31 -3.50 -24.50 -2.91
N ILE A 32 -2.44 -24.78 -3.69
CA ILE A 32 -2.38 -24.38 -5.10
C ILE A 32 -3.52 -25.01 -5.90
N ASP A 33 -3.97 -26.22 -5.53
CA ASP A 33 -5.11 -26.88 -6.16
C ASP A 33 -6.44 -26.13 -5.93
N ASP A 34 -6.64 -25.56 -4.75
CA ASP A 34 -7.84 -24.77 -4.44
C ASP A 34 -7.87 -23.51 -5.30
N ILE A 35 -6.71 -22.84 -5.44
CA ILE A 35 -6.58 -21.65 -6.30
C ILE A 35 -6.85 -22.02 -7.77
N ALA A 36 -6.27 -23.15 -8.25
CA ALA A 36 -6.48 -23.61 -9.62
C ALA A 36 -7.94 -23.89 -9.91
N LYS A 37 -8.63 -24.59 -8.99
CA LYS A 37 -10.07 -24.88 -9.09
C LYS A 37 -10.91 -23.61 -9.11
N ALA A 38 -10.57 -22.63 -8.29
CA ALA A 38 -11.31 -21.36 -8.20
C ALA A 38 -11.32 -20.58 -9.53
N ILE A 39 -10.26 -20.71 -10.34
CA ILE A 39 -10.17 -20.05 -11.66
C ILE A 39 -10.44 -21.02 -12.83
N GLY A 40 -10.93 -22.25 -12.55
CA GLY A 40 -11.24 -23.25 -13.59
C GLY A 40 -10.03 -23.73 -14.40
N LYS A 41 -8.84 -23.79 -13.80
CA LYS A 41 -7.60 -24.21 -14.43
C LYS A 41 -7.04 -25.49 -13.81
N ALA A 42 -6.21 -26.21 -14.57
CA ALA A 42 -5.46 -27.32 -14.04
C ALA A 42 -4.31 -26.81 -13.15
N ARG A 43 -3.95 -27.59 -12.10
CA ARG A 43 -2.82 -27.30 -11.23
C ARG A 43 -1.51 -27.05 -12.00
N SER A 44 -1.25 -27.83 -13.05
CA SER A 44 -0.08 -27.67 -13.91
C SER A 44 0.03 -26.28 -14.56
N SER A 45 -1.11 -25.65 -14.84
CA SER A 45 -1.16 -24.29 -15.40
C SER A 45 -0.67 -23.24 -14.39
N LEU A 46 -0.92 -23.44 -13.11
CA LEU A 46 -0.48 -22.50 -12.07
C LEU A 46 1.03 -22.59 -11.86
N TYR A 47 1.61 -23.80 -11.94
CA TYR A 47 3.06 -23.98 -11.83
C TYR A 47 3.86 -23.32 -12.96
N TYR A 48 3.21 -22.96 -14.05
CA TYR A 48 3.82 -22.13 -15.08
C TYR A 48 4.12 -20.71 -14.57
N TYR A 49 3.22 -20.15 -13.74
CA TYR A 49 3.35 -18.79 -13.20
C TYR A 49 4.09 -18.75 -11.86
N TYR A 50 3.77 -19.65 -10.93
CA TYR A 50 4.31 -19.67 -9.57
C TYR A 50 4.66 -21.09 -9.15
N LYS A 51 5.84 -21.26 -8.54
CA LYS A 51 6.33 -22.58 -8.12
C LYS A 51 5.86 -22.98 -6.74
N THR A 52 5.59 -22.01 -5.87
CA THR A 52 5.17 -22.23 -4.50
C THR A 52 3.96 -21.35 -4.13
N LYS A 53 3.30 -21.70 -3.05
CA LYS A 53 2.19 -20.92 -2.49
C LYS A 53 2.69 -19.59 -1.93
N GLU A 54 3.90 -19.57 -1.41
CA GLU A 54 4.59 -18.40 -0.89
C GLU A 54 4.86 -17.39 -2.02
N GLU A 55 5.31 -17.84 -3.20
CA GLU A 55 5.46 -16.97 -4.37
C GLU A 55 4.12 -16.33 -4.80
N ILE A 56 3.02 -17.08 -4.70
CA ILE A 56 1.68 -16.52 -4.96
C ILE A 56 1.32 -15.46 -3.92
N LEU A 57 1.59 -15.72 -2.63
CA LEU A 57 1.35 -14.76 -1.56
C LEU A 57 2.16 -13.48 -1.76
N ASP A 58 3.45 -13.61 -2.09
CA ASP A 58 4.33 -12.47 -2.37
C ASP A 58 3.80 -11.64 -3.55
N ALA A 59 3.33 -12.29 -4.60
CA ALA A 59 2.73 -11.63 -5.76
C ALA A 59 1.39 -10.95 -5.41
N VAL A 60 0.55 -11.56 -4.57
CA VAL A 60 -0.69 -10.93 -4.06
C VAL A 60 -0.36 -9.68 -3.27
N ILE A 61 0.62 -9.74 -2.36
CA ILE A 61 1.05 -8.59 -1.57
C ILE A 61 1.59 -7.48 -2.49
N ALA A 62 2.41 -7.82 -3.48
CA ALA A 62 2.94 -6.86 -4.44
C ALA A 62 1.83 -6.18 -5.25
N ALA A 63 0.79 -6.92 -5.66
CA ALA A 63 -0.37 -6.37 -6.36
C ALA A 63 -1.16 -5.40 -5.45
N GLU A 64 -1.40 -5.76 -4.18
CA GLU A 64 -2.08 -4.90 -3.19
C GLU A 64 -1.37 -3.56 -2.99
N ILE A 65 -0.03 -3.58 -3.07
CA ILE A 65 0.79 -2.37 -2.95
C ILE A 65 0.73 -1.52 -4.21
N SER A 66 0.77 -2.18 -5.38
CA SER A 66 0.62 -1.46 -6.65
C SER A 66 -0.72 -0.72 -6.68
N GLU A 67 -1.82 -1.40 -6.32
CA GLU A 67 -3.15 -0.79 -6.22
C GLU A 67 -3.17 0.40 -5.27
N LEU A 68 -2.52 0.30 -4.10
CA LEU A 68 -2.41 1.41 -3.16
C LEU A 68 -1.70 2.61 -3.78
N MET A 69 -0.54 2.39 -4.41
CA MET A 69 0.24 3.48 -5.01
C MET A 69 -0.47 4.12 -6.20
N ASP A 70 -1.20 3.31 -6.98
CA ASP A 70 -2.01 3.79 -8.10
C ASP A 70 -3.18 4.66 -7.59
N ALA A 71 -3.86 4.22 -6.53
CA ALA A 71 -4.94 4.98 -5.89
C ALA A 71 -4.43 6.32 -5.32
N ILE A 72 -3.30 6.32 -4.60
CA ILE A 72 -2.68 7.54 -4.08
C ILE A 72 -2.30 8.48 -5.23
N THR A 73 -1.63 7.96 -6.26
CA THR A 73 -1.20 8.76 -7.40
C THR A 73 -2.39 9.39 -8.12
N ALA A 74 -3.46 8.61 -8.33
CA ALA A 74 -4.69 9.11 -8.95
C ALA A 74 -5.38 10.19 -8.10
N ALA A 75 -5.39 10.05 -6.76
CA ALA A 75 -5.95 11.06 -5.87
C ALA A 75 -5.13 12.36 -5.89
N VAL A 76 -3.82 12.26 -5.80
CA VAL A 76 -2.89 13.39 -5.89
C VAL A 76 -3.00 14.12 -7.22
N CYS A 77 -3.14 13.40 -8.34
CA CYS A 77 -3.28 14.01 -9.67
C CYS A 77 -4.59 14.81 -9.84
N ARG A 78 -5.63 14.54 -9.07
CA ARG A 78 -6.89 15.28 -9.10
C ARG A 78 -6.88 16.56 -8.27
N ALA A 79 -5.99 16.65 -7.29
CA ALA A 79 -5.84 17.79 -6.41
C ALA A 79 -5.14 18.97 -7.12
N GLN A 80 -5.51 20.20 -6.76
CA GLN A 80 -5.03 21.41 -7.43
C GLN A 80 -3.85 22.05 -6.70
N SER A 81 -3.95 22.23 -5.38
CA SER A 81 -2.91 22.85 -4.55
C SER A 81 -1.99 21.81 -3.90
N THR A 82 -0.83 22.26 -3.45
CA THR A 82 0.11 21.41 -2.69
C THR A 82 -0.54 20.88 -1.41
N GLU A 83 -1.32 21.70 -0.70
CA GLU A 83 -2.07 21.30 0.49
C GLU A 83 -3.03 20.16 0.16
N GLU A 84 -3.89 20.34 -0.85
CA GLU A 84 -4.83 19.31 -1.31
C GLU A 84 -4.13 18.02 -1.77
N LYS A 85 -2.99 18.12 -2.45
CA LYS A 85 -2.21 16.95 -2.87
C LYS A 85 -1.70 16.13 -1.69
N ILE A 86 -1.20 16.80 -0.64
CA ILE A 86 -0.71 16.12 0.56
C ILE A 86 -1.87 15.53 1.38
N GLU A 87 -3.00 16.24 1.49
CA GLU A 87 -4.22 15.70 2.11
C GLU A 87 -4.73 14.47 1.38
N ALA A 88 -4.86 14.55 0.04
CA ALA A 88 -5.30 13.44 -0.80
C ALA A 88 -4.37 12.22 -0.66
N PHE A 89 -3.05 12.44 -0.60
CA PHE A 89 -2.08 11.38 -0.35
C PHE A 89 -2.36 10.70 0.99
N PHE A 90 -2.49 11.44 2.09
CA PHE A 90 -2.65 10.89 3.43
C PHE A 90 -4.01 10.21 3.61
N GLN A 91 -5.08 10.85 3.17
CA GLN A 91 -6.43 10.29 3.27
C GLN A 91 -6.53 8.97 2.49
N THR A 92 -6.07 8.95 1.23
CA THR A 92 -6.11 7.75 0.40
C THR A 92 -5.30 6.61 1.01
N GLN A 93 -4.11 6.91 1.52
CA GLN A 93 -3.25 5.90 2.16
C GLN A 93 -3.92 5.31 3.41
N LEU A 94 -4.51 6.13 4.27
CA LEU A 94 -5.18 5.67 5.49
C LEU A 94 -6.45 4.89 5.18
N HIS A 95 -7.30 5.35 4.26
CA HIS A 95 -8.52 4.63 3.86
C HIS A 95 -8.21 3.26 3.24
N THR A 96 -7.26 3.20 2.32
CA THR A 96 -6.90 1.92 1.67
C THR A 96 -6.36 0.91 2.68
N ILE A 97 -5.59 1.34 3.68
CA ILE A 97 -5.10 0.44 4.73
C ILE A 97 -6.25 -0.12 5.58
N LEU A 98 -7.26 0.68 5.86
CA LEU A 98 -8.46 0.23 6.59
C LEU A 98 -9.22 -0.85 5.82
N GLU A 99 -9.42 -0.64 4.53
CA GLU A 99 -10.07 -1.60 3.65
C GLU A 99 -9.31 -2.94 3.59
N LYS A 100 -7.98 -2.87 3.52
CA LYS A 100 -7.10 -4.04 3.42
C LYS A 100 -6.78 -4.71 4.76
N ARG A 101 -7.14 -4.10 5.90
CA ARG A 101 -6.82 -4.62 7.25
C ARG A 101 -7.31 -6.05 7.47
N ARG A 102 -8.52 -6.37 7.00
CA ARG A 102 -9.10 -7.72 7.16
C ARG A 102 -8.27 -8.79 6.48
N PHE A 103 -7.76 -8.50 5.29
CA PHE A 103 -6.89 -9.41 4.55
C PHE A 103 -5.60 -9.69 5.30
N PHE A 104 -4.89 -8.66 5.74
CA PHE A 104 -3.62 -8.84 6.46
C PHE A 104 -3.80 -9.52 7.82
N ASN A 105 -4.86 -9.21 8.57
CA ASN A 105 -5.14 -9.90 9.82
C ASN A 105 -5.43 -11.40 9.61
N ALA A 106 -6.21 -11.75 8.59
CA ALA A 106 -6.50 -13.14 8.25
C ALA A 106 -5.24 -13.94 7.86
N LEU A 107 -4.26 -13.28 7.25
CA LEU A 107 -2.96 -13.90 6.97
C LEU A 107 -2.17 -14.16 8.25
N ASP A 108 -2.05 -13.14 9.13
CA ASP A 108 -1.27 -13.23 10.37
C ASP A 108 -1.81 -14.34 11.31
N GLU A 109 -3.14 -14.50 11.39
CA GLU A 109 -3.80 -15.52 12.23
C GLU A 109 -3.66 -16.96 11.69
N GLY A 110 -3.41 -17.11 10.41
CA GLY A 110 -3.40 -18.42 9.73
C GLY A 110 -2.03 -19.06 9.58
N MET A 111 -0.93 -18.40 9.96
CA MET A 111 0.44 -18.85 9.72
C MET A 111 1.06 -19.51 10.97
N ASP A 112 1.88 -20.56 10.75
CA ASP A 112 2.75 -21.08 11.79
C ASP A 112 4.01 -20.20 11.98
N ALA A 113 4.85 -20.50 12.98
CA ALA A 113 6.01 -19.68 13.32
C ALA A 113 7.04 -19.58 12.17
N GLY A 114 7.19 -20.61 11.35
CA GLY A 114 8.11 -20.63 10.20
C GLY A 114 7.56 -19.82 9.03
N GLU A 115 6.30 -20.06 8.68
CA GLU A 115 5.56 -19.30 7.66
C GLU A 115 5.49 -17.81 8.04
N LEU A 116 5.21 -17.50 9.31
CA LEU A 116 5.14 -16.14 9.83
C LEU A 116 6.50 -15.42 9.69
N SER A 117 7.61 -16.12 9.97
CA SER A 117 8.96 -15.54 9.83
C SER A 117 9.28 -15.16 8.38
N GLY A 118 8.94 -16.03 7.41
CA GLY A 118 9.06 -15.74 5.98
C GLY A 118 8.19 -14.56 5.56
N TYR A 119 6.92 -14.60 5.93
CA TYR A 119 5.95 -13.55 5.67
C TYR A 119 6.37 -12.18 6.25
N LEU A 120 6.89 -12.15 7.49
CA LEU A 120 7.36 -10.91 8.10
C LEU A 120 8.56 -10.31 7.36
N LYS A 121 9.46 -11.15 6.82
CA LYS A 121 10.57 -10.68 5.98
C LYS A 121 10.05 -10.05 4.68
N THR A 122 9.13 -10.72 3.99
CA THR A 122 8.47 -10.18 2.80
C THR A 122 7.75 -8.88 3.13
N LYS A 123 6.94 -8.85 4.20
CA LYS A 123 6.22 -7.66 4.66
C LYS A 123 7.16 -6.48 4.95
N LEU A 124 8.33 -6.74 5.54
CA LEU A 124 9.34 -5.71 5.80
C LEU A 124 9.95 -5.16 4.51
N ALA A 125 10.38 -6.04 3.59
CA ALA A 125 10.95 -5.65 2.31
C ALA A 125 9.96 -4.80 1.48
N VAL A 126 8.71 -5.25 1.46
CA VAL A 126 7.59 -4.56 0.84
C VAL A 126 7.34 -3.20 1.48
N HIS A 127 7.32 -3.12 2.82
CA HIS A 127 7.17 -1.86 3.53
C HIS A 127 8.28 -0.85 3.18
N GLN A 128 9.51 -1.32 3.02
CA GLN A 128 10.63 -0.46 2.57
C GLN A 128 10.40 0.07 1.16
N GLN A 129 9.93 -0.77 0.23
CA GLN A 129 9.60 -0.33 -1.14
C GLN A 129 8.44 0.69 -1.17
N ILE A 130 7.40 0.48 -0.34
CA ILE A 130 6.31 1.45 -0.22
C ILE A 130 6.85 2.78 0.26
N ARG A 131 7.59 2.80 1.36
CA ARG A 131 8.17 4.03 1.91
C ARG A 131 9.03 4.79 0.91
N GLN A 132 9.79 4.07 0.08
CA GLN A 132 10.58 4.69 -0.98
C GLN A 132 9.70 5.36 -2.03
N LYS A 133 8.64 4.69 -2.49
CA LYS A 133 7.70 5.24 -3.48
C LYS A 133 6.89 6.41 -2.90
N GLU A 134 6.41 6.28 -1.67
CA GLU A 134 5.71 7.33 -0.93
C GLU A 134 6.60 8.56 -0.75
N GLY A 135 7.84 8.36 -0.32
CA GLY A 135 8.82 9.43 -0.15
C GLY A 135 9.14 10.16 -1.45
N ALA A 136 9.31 9.42 -2.55
CA ALA A 136 9.54 10.02 -3.87
C ALA A 136 8.33 10.85 -4.34
N LEU A 137 7.11 10.37 -4.11
CA LEU A 137 5.89 11.10 -4.48
C LEU A 137 5.72 12.39 -3.64
N LEU A 138 5.89 12.31 -2.32
CA LEU A 138 5.83 13.49 -1.44
C LEU A 138 6.93 14.50 -1.77
N SER A 139 8.15 14.04 -2.00
CA SER A 139 9.26 14.91 -2.41
C SER A 139 8.94 15.67 -3.71
N ARG A 140 8.32 14.99 -4.68
CA ARG A 140 7.86 15.62 -5.93
C ARG A 140 6.78 16.67 -5.67
N ILE A 141 5.77 16.36 -4.85
CA ILE A 141 4.69 17.31 -4.49
C ILE A 141 5.27 18.58 -3.86
N ILE A 142 6.20 18.43 -2.89
CA ILE A 142 6.84 19.55 -2.21
C ILE A 142 7.69 20.37 -3.19
N THR A 143 8.44 19.71 -4.08
CA THR A 143 9.24 20.39 -5.10
C THR A 143 8.37 21.22 -6.05
N GLU A 144 7.27 20.62 -6.56
CA GLU A 144 6.30 21.32 -7.41
C GLU A 144 5.68 22.52 -6.69
N GLY A 145 5.26 22.34 -5.42
CA GLY A 145 4.69 23.41 -4.60
C GLY A 145 5.66 24.58 -4.37
N THR A 146 6.93 24.26 -4.16
CA THR A 146 7.99 25.29 -4.05
C THR A 146 8.22 26.03 -5.39
N GLN A 147 8.19 25.32 -6.51
CA GLN A 147 8.35 25.91 -7.83
C GLN A 147 7.17 26.83 -8.21
N HIS A 148 5.95 26.48 -7.78
CA HIS A 148 4.76 27.30 -8.01
C HIS A 148 4.57 28.42 -6.99
N GLY A 149 5.46 28.54 -5.98
CA GLY A 149 5.38 29.57 -4.93
C GLY A 149 4.32 29.31 -3.87
N GLU A 150 3.79 28.07 -3.80
CA GLU A 150 2.84 27.65 -2.76
C GLU A 150 3.55 27.30 -1.43
N LEU A 151 4.82 26.97 -1.50
CA LEU A 151 5.67 26.68 -0.34
C LEU A 151 6.95 27.51 -0.38
N THR A 152 7.45 27.86 0.80
CA THR A 152 8.78 28.47 0.95
C THR A 152 9.87 27.52 0.44
N LYS A 153 10.93 28.08 -0.16
CA LYS A 153 12.05 27.30 -0.67
C LYS A 153 12.79 26.61 0.47
N LEU A 154 12.83 25.29 0.41
CA LEU A 154 13.58 24.45 1.35
C LEU A 154 14.95 24.07 0.79
N SER A 155 15.95 23.88 1.68
CA SER A 155 17.16 23.19 1.30
C SER A 155 16.85 21.72 0.99
N HIS A 156 17.74 21.03 0.24
CA HIS A 156 17.56 19.59 -0.05
C HIS A 156 17.42 18.77 1.25
N LYS A 157 18.24 19.07 2.24
CA LYS A 157 18.20 18.41 3.54
C LYS A 157 16.88 18.65 4.28
N ASP A 158 16.40 19.88 4.34
CA ASP A 158 15.15 20.22 5.00
C ASP A 158 13.96 19.53 4.32
N GLN A 159 13.99 19.40 2.99
CA GLN A 159 12.98 18.67 2.23
C GLN A 159 13.00 17.18 2.57
N GLU A 160 14.16 16.54 2.65
CA GLU A 160 14.28 15.13 3.06
C GLU A 160 13.78 14.93 4.49
N ASP A 161 14.16 15.80 5.43
CA ASP A 161 13.73 15.77 6.82
C ASP A 161 12.21 15.98 6.92
N LEU A 162 11.63 16.88 6.12
CA LEU A 162 10.18 17.11 6.06
C LEU A 162 9.45 15.86 5.56
N VAL A 163 9.91 15.24 4.48
CA VAL A 163 9.33 13.99 3.97
C VAL A 163 9.38 12.88 5.02
N PHE A 164 10.51 12.78 5.73
CA PHE A 164 10.65 11.81 6.82
C PHE A 164 9.65 12.08 7.96
N VAL A 165 9.48 13.32 8.38
CA VAL A 165 8.52 13.72 9.43
C VAL A 165 7.09 13.43 9.00
N LEU A 166 6.72 13.78 7.78
CA LEU A 166 5.37 13.54 7.22
C LEU A 166 5.03 12.05 7.19
N LEU A 167 5.92 11.21 6.65
CA LEU A 167 5.71 9.76 6.62
C LEU A 167 5.68 9.15 8.02
N SER A 168 6.52 9.64 8.93
CA SER A 168 6.54 9.17 10.31
C SER A 168 5.26 9.54 11.06
N SER A 169 4.74 10.75 10.84
CA SER A 169 3.47 11.21 11.40
C SER A 169 2.29 10.38 10.88
N LEU A 170 2.25 10.13 9.57
CA LEU A 170 1.24 9.28 8.95
C LEU A 170 1.23 7.87 9.55
N HIS A 171 2.42 7.25 9.67
CA HIS A 171 2.53 5.92 10.27
C HIS A 171 2.19 5.91 11.76
N GLY A 172 2.49 6.99 12.49
CA GLY A 172 2.10 7.18 13.88
C GLY A 172 0.58 7.27 14.05
N ILE A 173 -0.08 8.12 13.27
CA ILE A 173 -1.54 8.28 13.24
C ILE A 173 -2.20 6.92 12.93
N LYS A 174 -1.76 6.24 11.86
CA LYS A 174 -2.26 4.92 11.50
C LYS A 174 -2.14 3.92 12.65
N ARG A 175 -0.97 3.83 13.27
CA ARG A 175 -0.72 2.90 14.36
C ARG A 175 -1.64 3.16 15.55
N GLU A 176 -1.81 4.42 15.92
CA GLU A 176 -2.66 4.82 17.04
C GLU A 176 -4.12 4.47 16.78
N MET A 177 -4.63 4.78 15.58
CA MET A 177 -5.99 4.43 15.18
C MET A 177 -6.24 2.91 15.20
N ILE A 178 -5.25 2.12 14.77
CA ILE A 178 -5.33 0.65 14.81
C ILE A 178 -5.36 0.15 16.25
N ILE A 179 -4.50 0.66 17.14
CA ILE A 179 -4.42 0.26 18.55
C ILE A 179 -5.73 0.58 19.26
N ARG A 180 -6.30 1.77 19.04
CA ARG A 180 -7.56 2.19 19.65
C ARG A 180 -8.78 1.58 18.98
N ASN A 181 -8.61 0.96 17.81
CA ASN A 181 -9.71 0.55 16.93
C ASN A 181 -10.73 1.67 16.66
N ASP A 182 -10.24 2.91 16.58
CA ASP A 182 -11.05 4.12 16.36
C ASP A 182 -10.47 4.92 15.20
N PHE A 183 -11.30 5.14 14.19
CA PHE A 183 -10.97 5.82 12.94
C PHE A 183 -11.85 7.06 12.71
N SER A 184 -12.65 7.44 13.70
CA SER A 184 -13.60 8.54 13.60
C SER A 184 -12.95 9.90 13.31
N ASN A 185 -11.71 10.09 13.75
CA ASN A 185 -10.95 11.34 13.60
C ASN A 185 -9.95 11.32 12.45
N LEU A 186 -10.05 10.36 11.50
CA LEU A 186 -9.08 10.18 10.42
C LEU A 186 -8.91 11.47 9.61
N GLU A 187 -10.01 11.97 9.05
CA GLU A 187 -9.98 13.17 8.17
C GLU A 187 -9.51 14.41 8.92
N SER A 188 -10.04 14.63 10.13
CA SER A 188 -9.66 15.79 10.95
C SER A 188 -8.19 15.75 11.39
N SER A 189 -7.66 14.57 11.72
CA SER A 189 -6.24 14.41 12.09
C SER A 189 -5.32 14.69 10.91
N VAL A 190 -5.66 14.21 9.71
CA VAL A 190 -4.93 14.52 8.48
C VAL A 190 -4.98 16.00 8.18
N HIS A 191 -6.16 16.60 8.20
CA HIS A 191 -6.32 18.03 7.92
C HIS A 191 -5.49 18.90 8.87
N ILE A 192 -5.53 18.63 10.19
CA ILE A 192 -4.74 19.38 11.18
C ILE A 192 -3.24 19.21 10.91
N LEU A 193 -2.78 17.99 10.62
CA LEU A 193 -1.36 17.75 10.34
C LEU A 193 -0.90 18.54 9.12
N VAL A 194 -1.61 18.41 7.99
CA VAL A 194 -1.24 19.06 6.73
C VAL A 194 -1.29 20.58 6.86
N ARG A 195 -2.36 21.11 7.44
CA ARG A 195 -2.52 22.55 7.64
C ARG A 195 -1.42 23.13 8.55
N SER A 196 -1.09 22.43 9.65
CA SER A 196 -0.01 22.87 10.55
C SER A 196 1.34 22.92 9.84
N MET A 197 1.60 21.94 8.94
CA MET A 197 2.81 21.92 8.13
C MET A 197 2.83 23.09 7.13
N ILE A 198 1.75 23.31 6.37
CA ILE A 198 1.67 24.39 5.38
C ILE A 198 1.86 25.75 6.05
N LEU A 199 1.19 25.98 7.19
CA LEU A 199 1.35 27.24 7.95
C LEU A 199 2.79 27.42 8.46
N GLY A 200 3.46 26.35 8.92
CA GLY A 200 4.84 26.40 9.39
C GLY A 200 5.87 26.61 8.30
N LEU A 201 5.56 26.25 7.04
CA LEU A 201 6.43 26.43 5.89
C LEU A 201 6.28 27.80 5.21
N ASN A 202 5.20 28.53 5.50
CA ASN A 202 4.91 29.84 4.91
C ASN A 202 5.26 31.00 5.88
N LEU A 203 5.90 30.70 7.01
CA LEU A 203 6.49 31.69 7.93
C LEU A 203 7.94 31.99 7.54
#